data_6d454938049d039a84b501fc3f577822
#
_entry.id   6d454938049d039a84b501fc3f577822
#
_cell.length_a   1.000
_cell.length_b   1.000
_cell.length_c   1.000
_cell.angle_alpha   90.00
_cell.angle_beta   90.00
_cell.angle_gamma   90.00
#
_symmetry.space_group_name_H-M   'P 1'
#
loop_
_entity.id
_entity.type
_entity.pdbx_description
1 polymer ?
#
loop_
_entity_poly.entity_id
_entity_poly.type
_entity_poly.pdbx_seq_one_letter_code
_entity_poly.pdbx_strand_id
1 'polypeptide(L)'
;MCKKIFSIIAAVLSLMFFSCSKKNALPAPSVKGSENVRITATFYPVYIMLLNITDSVPGTQVSLLAPPNTGCLHDYQLTTKDMKAIAECDILVANGAGMEDFLDKAMEARKGQLIQAAEGYTLIEDNPHVWVSPDGAAYETRRIAQQLALLDKKNADSYLKNAQEYVQKITDLSKKMHASLDKYAGTKIITFHEAFPYFTKEFALTQAGTIEREPGTEPTAKELAEIISLIKQAASS
;
A
#
# COMPACT_ATOMS: atom_id res chain seq x y z
N MET A 1 -6.00 -69.06 26.51
CA MET A 1 -6.64 -67.82 26.90
C MET A 1 -5.88 -66.56 26.45
N CYS A 2 -4.66 -66.62 25.93
CA CYS A 2 -3.84 -65.44 25.61
C CYS A 2 -4.02 -64.84 24.21
N LYS A 3 -4.62 -65.54 23.22
CA LYS A 3 -4.79 -65.06 21.84
C LYS A 3 -6.02 -64.15 21.58
N LYS A 4 -7.02 -64.17 22.48
CA LYS A 4 -8.23 -63.33 22.33
C LYS A 4 -8.09 -61.93 22.96
N ILE A 5 -7.15 -61.71 23.86
CA ILE A 5 -6.90 -60.41 24.51
C ILE A 5 -6.11 -59.50 23.56
N PHE A 6 -5.24 -60.04 22.70
CA PHE A 6 -4.42 -59.24 21.78
C PHE A 6 -5.21 -58.63 20.62
N SER A 7 -6.32 -59.30 20.21
CA SER A 7 -7.17 -58.76 19.13
C SER A 7 -8.09 -57.63 19.54
N ILE A 8 -8.42 -57.51 20.82
CA ILE A 8 -9.27 -56.46 21.35
C ILE A 8 -8.47 -55.14 21.56
N ILE A 9 -7.19 -55.27 21.92
CA ILE A 9 -6.30 -54.10 22.12
C ILE A 9 -5.94 -53.45 20.77
N ALA A 10 -5.81 -54.22 19.66
CA ALA A 10 -5.55 -53.68 18.34
C ALA A 10 -6.74 -52.92 17.75
N ALA A 11 -7.99 -53.32 18.10
CA ALA A 11 -9.20 -52.66 17.63
C ALA A 11 -9.49 -51.32 18.35
N VAL A 12 -9.05 -51.17 19.60
CA VAL A 12 -9.23 -49.91 20.38
C VAL A 12 -8.19 -48.86 20.00
N LEU A 13 -7.00 -49.25 19.53
CA LEU A 13 -5.93 -48.34 19.13
C LEU A 13 -6.18 -47.70 17.73
N SER A 14 -7.02 -48.31 16.90
CA SER A 14 -7.36 -47.80 15.54
C SER A 14 -8.42 -46.68 15.53
N LEU A 15 -9.06 -46.40 16.67
CA LEU A 15 -10.15 -45.41 16.75
C LEU A 15 -9.68 -44.00 17.28
N MET A 16 -8.40 -43.85 17.61
CA MET A 16 -7.91 -42.58 18.16
C MET A 16 -7.24 -41.63 17.17
N PHE A 17 -7.19 -41.94 15.88
CA PHE A 17 -6.53 -41.08 14.88
C PHE A 17 -7.46 -40.35 13.92
N PHE A 18 -8.77 -40.28 14.17
CA PHE A 18 -9.69 -39.47 13.38
C PHE A 18 -10.27 -38.30 14.23
N SER A 19 -9.43 -37.59 14.94
CA SER A 19 -9.77 -36.23 15.39
C SER A 19 -9.37 -35.25 14.31
N CYS A 20 -10.20 -35.13 13.31
CA CYS A 20 -10.16 -34.06 12.33
C CYS A 20 -10.50 -32.77 13.11
N SER A 21 -9.48 -32.11 13.65
CA SER A 21 -9.60 -30.75 14.14
C SER A 21 -10.03 -29.87 12.97
N LYS A 22 -11.33 -29.66 12.80
CA LYS A 22 -11.82 -28.52 12.03
C LYS A 22 -11.26 -27.30 12.74
N LYS A 23 -10.16 -26.76 12.22
CA LYS A 23 -9.79 -25.38 12.50
C LYS A 23 -11.01 -24.56 12.11
N ASN A 24 -11.77 -24.10 13.11
CA ASN A 24 -12.74 -23.03 12.90
C ASN A 24 -11.92 -21.82 12.42
N ALA A 25 -11.79 -21.69 11.12
CA ALA A 25 -11.33 -20.44 10.53
C ALA A 25 -12.36 -19.41 10.98
N LEU A 26 -11.91 -18.41 11.71
CA LEU A 26 -12.73 -17.24 12.02
C LEU A 26 -13.31 -16.75 10.68
N PRO A 27 -14.62 -16.45 10.61
CA PRO A 27 -15.20 -15.91 9.39
C PRO A 27 -14.38 -14.68 8.99
N ALA A 28 -13.95 -14.65 7.72
CA ALA A 28 -13.25 -13.50 7.18
C ALA A 28 -14.11 -12.24 7.46
N PRO A 29 -13.49 -11.15 7.91
CA PRO A 29 -14.21 -9.90 8.13
C PRO A 29 -14.88 -9.50 6.81
N SER A 30 -16.19 -9.25 6.86
CA SER A 30 -16.95 -8.77 5.72
C SER A 30 -17.64 -7.46 6.12
N VAL A 31 -17.75 -6.53 5.19
CA VAL A 31 -18.56 -5.33 5.39
C VAL A 31 -20.02 -5.76 5.50
N LYS A 32 -20.67 -5.47 6.64
CA LYS A 32 -22.05 -5.87 6.87
C LYS A 32 -22.96 -5.14 5.89
N GLY A 33 -23.59 -5.89 4.97
CA GLY A 33 -24.89 -5.66 4.33
C GLY A 33 -25.37 -4.22 4.03
N SER A 34 -24.47 -3.25 3.90
CA SER A 34 -24.80 -1.91 3.42
C SER A 34 -25.04 -1.97 1.91
N GLU A 35 -26.12 -1.33 1.42
CA GLU A 35 -26.32 -1.18 -0.02
C GLU A 35 -25.16 -0.39 -0.67
N ASN A 36 -24.47 0.44 0.12
CA ASN A 36 -23.34 1.26 -0.29
C ASN A 36 -22.15 1.06 0.63
N VAL A 37 -20.98 0.74 0.08
CA VAL A 37 -19.69 0.63 0.77
C VAL A 37 -18.97 1.97 0.67
N ARG A 38 -18.70 2.60 1.82
CA ARG A 38 -17.96 3.86 1.91
C ARG A 38 -16.48 3.59 2.10
N ILE A 39 -15.68 3.95 1.10
CA ILE A 39 -14.24 3.75 1.07
C ILE A 39 -13.58 5.12 1.19
N THR A 40 -12.67 5.29 2.15
CA THR A 40 -11.93 6.54 2.32
C THR A 40 -10.44 6.28 2.08
N ALA A 41 -9.84 7.00 1.14
CA ALA A 41 -8.41 7.03 0.94
C ALA A 41 -7.76 8.06 1.86
N THR A 42 -6.60 7.77 2.42
CA THR A 42 -5.86 8.71 3.26
C THR A 42 -5.32 9.88 2.47
N PHE A 43 -4.80 9.64 1.26
CA PHE A 43 -4.19 10.67 0.43
C PHE A 43 -4.31 10.38 -1.07
N TYR A 44 -3.87 11.34 -1.89
CA TYR A 44 -4.19 11.40 -3.32
C TYR A 44 -3.70 10.19 -4.15
N PRO A 45 -2.47 9.65 -4.02
CA PRO A 45 -2.05 8.46 -4.77
C PRO A 45 -2.95 7.25 -4.55
N VAL A 46 -3.27 6.93 -3.30
CA VAL A 46 -4.20 5.84 -2.96
C VAL A 46 -5.62 6.12 -3.50
N TYR A 47 -6.06 7.38 -3.45
CA TYR A 47 -7.34 7.80 -3.99
C TYR A 47 -7.46 7.55 -5.49
N ILE A 48 -6.42 7.87 -6.28
CA ILE A 48 -6.40 7.60 -7.72
C ILE A 48 -6.47 6.10 -8.01
N MET A 49 -5.74 5.26 -7.26
CA MET A 49 -5.84 3.81 -7.38
C MET A 49 -7.28 3.34 -7.11
N LEU A 50 -7.88 3.82 -6.03
CA LEU A 50 -9.26 3.48 -5.68
C LEU A 50 -10.27 3.91 -6.75
N LEU A 51 -10.15 5.11 -7.31
CA LEU A 51 -11.04 5.56 -8.39
C LEU A 51 -10.99 4.62 -9.59
N ASN A 52 -9.81 4.12 -9.96
CA ASN A 52 -9.68 3.16 -11.05
C ASN A 52 -10.23 1.77 -10.67
N ILE A 53 -9.99 1.30 -9.44
CA ILE A 53 -10.46 -0.01 -8.96
C ILE A 53 -11.98 -0.04 -8.83
N THR A 54 -12.59 1.07 -8.43
CA THR A 54 -14.04 1.16 -8.15
C THR A 54 -14.83 1.75 -9.30
N ASP A 55 -14.19 2.01 -10.45
CA ASP A 55 -14.87 2.58 -11.61
C ASP A 55 -16.06 1.72 -12.02
N SER A 56 -17.23 2.36 -12.13
CA SER A 56 -18.50 1.70 -12.50
C SER A 56 -18.91 0.52 -11.60
N VAL A 57 -18.35 0.42 -10.37
CA VAL A 57 -18.75 -0.61 -9.41
C VAL A 57 -19.98 -0.13 -8.62
N PRO A 58 -21.12 -0.82 -8.71
CA PRO A 58 -22.35 -0.38 -8.04
C PRO A 58 -22.24 -0.37 -6.52
N GLY A 59 -22.80 0.66 -5.89
CA GLY A 59 -22.86 0.74 -4.43
C GLY A 59 -21.51 1.04 -3.76
N THR A 60 -20.55 1.59 -4.49
CA THR A 60 -19.29 2.08 -3.90
C THR A 60 -19.25 3.60 -3.88
N GLN A 61 -18.76 4.16 -2.78
CA GLN A 61 -18.53 5.60 -2.61
C GLN A 61 -17.11 5.80 -2.13
N VAL A 62 -16.30 6.50 -2.94
CA VAL A 62 -14.90 6.78 -2.61
C VAL A 62 -14.74 8.23 -2.21
N SER A 63 -14.05 8.47 -1.11
CA SER A 63 -13.71 9.80 -0.60
C SER A 63 -12.21 9.91 -0.33
N LEU A 64 -11.72 11.14 -0.33
CA LEU A 64 -10.34 11.48 -0.03
C LEU A 64 -10.28 12.22 1.30
N LEU A 65 -9.36 11.80 2.20
CA LEU A 65 -9.17 12.42 3.50
C LEU A 65 -8.34 13.71 3.36
N ALA A 66 -7.07 13.59 3.04
CA ALA A 66 -6.19 14.73 2.85
C ALA A 66 -6.41 15.39 1.49
N PRO A 67 -6.59 16.72 1.40
CA PRO A 67 -6.76 17.43 0.14
C PRO A 67 -5.63 17.14 -0.87
N PRO A 68 -5.90 17.15 -2.19
CA PRO A 68 -4.89 16.80 -3.21
C PRO A 68 -3.64 17.67 -3.20
N ASN A 69 -3.75 18.89 -2.65
CA ASN A 69 -2.67 19.88 -2.56
C ASN A 69 -1.95 19.89 -1.21
N THR A 70 -2.15 18.87 -0.38
CA THR A 70 -1.52 18.77 0.95
C THR A 70 0.00 18.68 0.89
N GLY A 71 0.57 18.33 -0.27
CA GLY A 71 2.00 18.06 -0.37
C GLY A 71 2.35 16.70 0.24
N CYS A 72 3.40 16.65 1.06
CA CYS A 72 3.72 15.43 1.79
C CYS A 72 2.75 15.21 2.95
N LEU A 73 2.33 13.96 3.14
CA LEU A 73 1.34 13.60 4.13
C LEU A 73 1.87 13.68 5.58
N HIS A 74 3.19 13.62 5.76
CA HIS A 74 3.83 13.65 7.09
C HIS A 74 3.47 14.89 7.92
N ASP A 75 3.20 16.04 7.29
CA ASP A 75 2.85 17.29 7.96
C ASP A 75 1.34 17.55 8.03
N TYR A 76 0.52 16.60 7.56
CA TYR A 76 -0.91 16.79 7.54
C TYR A 76 -1.53 16.75 8.94
N GLN A 77 -2.27 17.80 9.30
CA GLN A 77 -2.99 17.86 10.55
C GLN A 77 -4.47 17.52 10.35
N LEU A 78 -4.93 16.50 11.07
CA LEU A 78 -6.31 16.07 11.03
C LEU A 78 -7.28 17.14 11.50
N THR A 79 -8.29 17.40 10.70
CA THR A 79 -9.42 18.22 11.07
C THR A 79 -10.53 17.38 11.71
N THR A 80 -11.49 18.04 12.38
CA THR A 80 -12.69 17.37 12.89
C THR A 80 -13.49 16.66 11.80
N LYS A 81 -13.46 17.20 10.56
CA LYS A 81 -14.09 16.57 9.39
C LYS A 81 -13.43 15.25 9.04
N ASP A 82 -12.09 15.20 9.11
CA ASP A 82 -11.31 13.99 8.81
C ASP A 82 -11.57 12.91 9.85
N MET A 83 -11.58 13.28 11.13
CA MET A 83 -11.92 12.36 12.22
C MET A 83 -13.32 11.75 12.03
N LYS A 84 -14.28 12.54 11.59
CA LYS A 84 -15.62 12.06 11.27
C LYS A 84 -15.60 11.11 10.07
N ALA A 85 -14.89 11.45 9.00
CA ALA A 85 -14.76 10.60 7.81
C ALA A 85 -14.14 9.24 8.15
N ILE A 86 -13.09 9.21 8.99
CA ILE A 86 -12.45 7.97 9.47
C ILE A 86 -13.42 7.14 10.32
N ALA A 87 -14.19 7.78 11.19
CA ALA A 87 -15.13 7.08 12.07
C ALA A 87 -16.35 6.51 11.31
N GLU A 88 -16.73 7.10 10.19
CA GLU A 88 -17.93 6.75 9.42
C GLU A 88 -17.64 5.86 8.21
N CYS A 89 -16.39 5.74 7.74
CA CYS A 89 -16.08 4.89 6.61
C CYS A 89 -16.21 3.40 6.96
N ASP A 90 -16.58 2.60 5.97
CA ASP A 90 -16.65 1.14 6.11
C ASP A 90 -15.26 0.52 5.85
N ILE A 91 -14.48 1.14 4.97
CA ILE A 91 -13.10 0.75 4.64
C ILE A 91 -12.24 2.01 4.57
N LEU A 92 -11.17 2.04 5.35
CA LEU A 92 -10.10 3.02 5.23
C LEU A 92 -8.96 2.39 4.45
N VAL A 93 -8.48 3.08 3.42
CA VAL A 93 -7.33 2.64 2.62
C VAL A 93 -6.20 3.62 2.82
N ALA A 94 -5.14 3.13 3.43
CA ALA A 94 -3.91 3.85 3.73
C ALA A 94 -2.76 3.30 2.88
N ASN A 95 -1.70 4.08 2.73
CA ASN A 95 -0.44 3.56 2.20
C ASN A 95 0.15 2.49 3.13
N GLY A 96 0.21 2.80 4.41
CA GLY A 96 0.97 2.01 5.39
C GLY A 96 2.47 2.32 5.32
N ALA A 97 3.29 1.39 5.81
CA ALA A 97 4.75 1.54 5.86
C ALA A 97 5.23 2.82 6.59
N GLY A 98 4.46 3.30 7.59
CA GLY A 98 4.80 4.48 8.37
C GLY A 98 4.37 5.83 7.76
N MET A 99 3.74 5.83 6.58
CA MET A 99 3.31 7.07 5.91
C MET A 99 2.29 7.86 6.73
N GLU A 100 1.41 7.16 7.43
CA GLU A 100 0.30 7.73 8.19
C GLU A 100 0.47 7.63 9.70
N ASP A 101 1.68 7.68 10.23
CA ASP A 101 1.93 7.59 11.68
C ASP A 101 1.20 8.68 12.48
N PHE A 102 0.97 9.86 11.86
CA PHE A 102 0.14 10.92 12.43
C PHE A 102 -1.34 10.53 12.64
N LEU A 103 -1.81 9.47 11.97
CA LEU A 103 -3.19 8.95 12.09
C LEU A 103 -3.36 7.94 13.23
N ASP A 104 -2.32 7.47 13.90
CA ASP A 104 -2.39 6.35 14.84
C ASP A 104 -3.54 6.46 15.83
N LYS A 105 -3.68 7.62 16.48
CA LYS A 105 -4.80 7.87 17.42
C LYS A 105 -6.17 7.87 16.74
N ALA A 106 -6.27 8.37 15.51
CA ALA A 106 -7.50 8.36 14.74
C ALA A 106 -7.85 6.94 14.27
N MET A 107 -6.83 6.14 13.99
CA MET A 107 -6.98 4.74 13.62
C MET A 107 -7.56 3.88 14.74
N GLU A 108 -7.27 4.20 16.01
CA GLU A 108 -7.89 3.54 17.17
C GLU A 108 -9.41 3.78 17.23
N ALA A 109 -9.87 4.98 16.85
CA ALA A 109 -11.29 5.33 16.85
C ALA A 109 -12.07 4.74 15.66
N ARG A 110 -11.40 4.15 14.68
CA ARG A 110 -11.98 3.58 13.47
C ARG A 110 -12.88 2.37 13.82
N LYS A 111 -14.04 2.30 13.16
CA LYS A 111 -14.94 1.14 13.22
C LYS A 111 -14.85 0.25 11.98
N GLY A 112 -14.45 0.83 10.84
CA GLY A 112 -14.32 0.15 9.56
C GLY A 112 -13.05 -0.71 9.44
N GLN A 113 -12.93 -1.38 8.31
CA GLN A 113 -11.74 -2.16 7.98
C GLN A 113 -10.60 -1.25 7.54
N LEU A 114 -9.36 -1.71 7.71
CA LEU A 114 -8.16 -1.04 7.21
C LEU A 114 -7.51 -1.88 6.11
N ILE A 115 -7.17 -1.23 5.01
CA ILE A 115 -6.30 -1.78 3.96
C ILE A 115 -5.04 -0.93 3.96
N GLN A 116 -3.89 -1.58 4.07
CA GLN A 116 -2.57 -0.95 3.88
C GLN A 116 -2.03 -1.37 2.51
N ALA A 117 -1.89 -0.40 1.61
CA ALA A 117 -1.55 -0.65 0.21
C ALA A 117 -0.14 -1.22 0.03
N ALA A 118 0.83 -0.70 0.78
CA ALA A 118 2.22 -1.14 0.74
C ALA A 118 2.52 -2.39 1.58
N GLU A 119 1.53 -2.95 2.31
CA GLU A 119 1.75 -4.12 3.18
C GLU A 119 2.27 -5.31 2.37
N GLY A 120 3.41 -5.86 2.82
CA GLY A 120 4.09 -6.99 2.17
C GLY A 120 5.02 -6.61 1.02
N TYR A 121 5.12 -5.33 0.64
CA TYR A 121 6.16 -4.87 -0.27
C TYR A 121 7.51 -4.79 0.44
N THR A 122 8.59 -5.10 -0.27
CA THR A 122 9.94 -5.01 0.31
C THR A 122 10.39 -3.55 0.35
N LEU A 123 10.42 -2.97 1.54
CA LEU A 123 10.81 -1.58 1.71
C LEU A 123 12.32 -1.38 1.50
N ILE A 124 12.70 -0.23 0.96
CA ILE A 124 14.07 0.26 0.85
C ILE A 124 14.26 1.26 2.00
N GLU A 125 15.13 0.90 2.98
CA GLU A 125 15.46 1.76 4.13
C GLU A 125 14.20 2.30 4.84
N ASP A 126 13.20 1.44 5.02
CA ASP A 126 11.90 1.76 5.61
C ASP A 126 11.14 2.92 4.93
N ASN A 127 11.53 3.29 3.72
CA ASN A 127 10.91 4.39 2.98
C ASN A 127 9.49 4.02 2.53
N PRO A 128 8.47 4.84 2.88
CA PRO A 128 7.07 4.51 2.61
C PRO A 128 6.61 4.83 1.17
N HIS A 129 7.40 5.54 0.35
CA HIS A 129 6.98 6.09 -0.95
C HIS A 129 6.96 5.05 -2.07
N VAL A 130 6.38 3.88 -1.82
CA VAL A 130 6.35 2.73 -2.74
C VAL A 130 5.69 3.09 -4.08
N TRP A 131 4.61 3.86 -4.05
CA TRP A 131 3.84 4.27 -5.24
C TRP A 131 4.61 5.16 -6.23
N VAL A 132 5.76 5.69 -5.86
CA VAL A 132 6.53 6.60 -6.73
C VAL A 132 7.17 5.86 -7.90
N SER A 133 7.30 4.55 -7.83
CA SER A 133 7.70 3.73 -8.97
C SER A 133 6.49 3.04 -9.64
N PRO A 134 6.50 2.82 -10.96
CA PRO A 134 5.50 2.02 -11.65
C PRO A 134 5.29 0.62 -11.06
N ASP A 135 6.36 -0.07 -10.68
CA ASP A 135 6.26 -1.40 -10.05
C ASP A 135 5.54 -1.33 -8.71
N GLY A 136 5.93 -0.36 -7.86
CA GLY A 136 5.29 -0.13 -6.57
C GLY A 136 3.81 0.23 -6.71
N ALA A 137 3.48 1.16 -7.61
CA ALA A 137 2.08 1.55 -7.88
C ALA A 137 1.23 0.37 -8.37
N ALA A 138 1.80 -0.49 -9.22
CA ALA A 138 1.13 -1.71 -9.69
C ALA A 138 0.92 -2.71 -8.56
N TYR A 139 1.89 -2.87 -7.66
CA TYR A 139 1.77 -3.73 -6.48
C TYR A 139 0.64 -3.24 -5.57
N GLU A 140 0.66 -1.97 -5.18
CA GLU A 140 -0.35 -1.37 -4.29
C GLU A 140 -1.75 -1.46 -4.89
N THR A 141 -1.90 -1.22 -6.18
CA THR A 141 -3.18 -1.36 -6.89
C THR A 141 -3.72 -2.79 -6.77
N ARG A 142 -2.88 -3.80 -7.02
CA ARG A 142 -3.29 -5.21 -6.89
C ARG A 142 -3.67 -5.55 -5.45
N ARG A 143 -2.87 -5.09 -4.49
CA ARG A 143 -3.10 -5.32 -3.07
C ARG A 143 -4.43 -4.74 -2.61
N ILE A 144 -4.70 -3.49 -2.93
CA ILE A 144 -5.98 -2.82 -2.61
C ILE A 144 -7.15 -3.63 -3.18
N ALA A 145 -7.12 -3.98 -4.47
CA ALA A 145 -8.19 -4.71 -5.11
C ALA A 145 -8.43 -6.09 -4.50
N GLN A 146 -7.37 -6.83 -4.17
CA GLN A 146 -7.47 -8.12 -3.50
C GLN A 146 -8.15 -8.01 -2.13
N GLN A 147 -7.80 -6.99 -1.36
CA GLN A 147 -8.40 -6.77 -0.04
C GLN A 147 -9.87 -6.31 -0.16
N LEU A 148 -10.18 -5.43 -1.11
CA LEU A 148 -11.57 -5.04 -1.40
C LEU A 148 -12.41 -6.26 -1.81
N ALA A 149 -11.89 -7.14 -2.66
CA ALA A 149 -12.57 -8.36 -3.08
C ALA A 149 -12.85 -9.34 -1.91
N LEU A 150 -12.02 -9.33 -0.86
CA LEU A 150 -12.23 -10.11 0.35
C LEU A 150 -13.31 -9.50 1.25
N LEU A 151 -13.36 -8.17 1.34
CA LEU A 151 -14.25 -7.41 2.22
C LEU A 151 -15.66 -7.22 1.61
N ASP A 152 -15.72 -6.96 0.31
CA ASP A 152 -16.97 -6.79 -0.47
C ASP A 152 -17.07 -7.84 -1.57
N LYS A 153 -17.45 -9.04 -1.18
CA LYS A 153 -17.54 -10.20 -2.09
C LYS A 153 -18.54 -10.02 -3.22
N LYS A 154 -19.56 -9.16 -3.05
CA LYS A 154 -20.55 -8.88 -4.08
C LYS A 154 -19.91 -8.26 -5.33
N ASN A 155 -18.92 -7.42 -5.14
CA ASN A 155 -18.24 -6.68 -6.19
C ASN A 155 -16.83 -7.20 -6.49
N ALA A 156 -16.43 -8.34 -5.92
CA ALA A 156 -15.07 -8.88 -5.98
C ALA A 156 -14.48 -8.94 -7.40
N ASP A 157 -15.23 -9.53 -8.34
CA ASP A 157 -14.78 -9.70 -9.73
C ASP A 157 -14.58 -8.35 -10.43
N SER A 158 -15.44 -7.36 -10.13
CA SER A 158 -15.32 -6.01 -10.69
C SER A 158 -14.06 -5.30 -10.20
N TYR A 159 -13.75 -5.37 -8.90
CA TYR A 159 -12.51 -4.80 -8.35
C TYR A 159 -11.26 -5.42 -8.98
N LEU A 160 -11.23 -6.75 -9.08
CA LEU A 160 -10.07 -7.47 -9.63
C LEU A 160 -9.88 -7.16 -11.13
N LYS A 161 -10.97 -7.12 -11.90
CA LYS A 161 -10.94 -6.77 -13.32
C LYS A 161 -10.44 -5.34 -13.53
N ASN A 162 -11.03 -4.38 -12.83
CA ASN A 162 -10.66 -2.96 -12.95
C ASN A 162 -9.20 -2.73 -12.56
N ALA A 163 -8.73 -3.39 -11.48
CA ALA A 163 -7.34 -3.34 -11.07
C ALA A 163 -6.40 -3.91 -12.14
N GLN A 164 -6.77 -5.02 -12.79
CA GLN A 164 -5.99 -5.60 -13.87
C GLN A 164 -5.86 -4.62 -15.04
N GLU A 165 -6.95 -3.96 -15.42
CA GLU A 165 -6.96 -2.95 -16.49
C GLU A 165 -6.09 -1.73 -16.13
N TYR A 166 -6.17 -1.27 -14.89
CA TYR A 166 -5.36 -0.14 -14.42
C TYR A 166 -3.88 -0.50 -14.33
N VAL A 167 -3.53 -1.68 -13.81
CA VAL A 167 -2.17 -2.20 -13.78
C VAL A 167 -1.61 -2.35 -15.20
N GLN A 168 -2.42 -2.72 -16.19
CA GLN A 168 -1.97 -2.74 -17.57
C GLN A 168 -1.57 -1.35 -18.06
N LYS A 169 -2.36 -0.31 -17.73
CA LYS A 169 -2.01 1.09 -18.06
C LYS A 169 -0.69 1.53 -17.39
N ILE A 170 -0.49 1.16 -16.12
CA ILE A 170 0.77 1.41 -15.39
C ILE A 170 1.93 0.69 -16.08
N THR A 171 1.75 -0.58 -16.46
CA THR A 171 2.79 -1.36 -17.15
C THR A 171 3.16 -0.74 -18.51
N ASP A 172 2.19 -0.27 -19.26
CA ASP A 172 2.44 0.36 -20.55
C ASP A 172 3.10 1.75 -20.39
N LEU A 173 2.80 2.46 -19.31
CA LEU A 173 3.53 3.67 -18.92
C LEU A 173 4.98 3.33 -18.52
N SER A 174 5.20 2.29 -17.71
CA SER A 174 6.54 1.83 -17.31
C SER A 174 7.41 1.53 -18.52
N LYS A 175 6.89 0.82 -19.54
CA LYS A 175 7.63 0.57 -20.80
C LYS A 175 8.05 1.86 -21.51
N LYS A 176 7.17 2.87 -21.55
CA LYS A 176 7.51 4.19 -22.15
C LYS A 176 8.57 4.92 -21.34
N MET A 177 8.49 4.81 -20.00
CA MET A 177 9.48 5.40 -19.10
C MET A 177 10.84 4.72 -19.27
N HIS A 178 10.89 3.38 -19.34
CA HIS A 178 12.12 2.63 -19.65
C HIS A 178 12.71 3.03 -21.00
N ALA A 179 11.92 3.09 -22.06
CA ALA A 179 12.39 3.54 -23.38
C ALA A 179 13.02 4.94 -23.36
N SER A 180 12.59 5.79 -22.42
CA SER A 180 13.10 7.17 -22.29
C SER A 180 14.29 7.28 -21.33
N LEU A 181 14.31 6.48 -20.26
CA LEU A 181 15.20 6.64 -19.10
C LEU A 181 16.36 5.65 -19.06
N ASP A 182 16.25 4.43 -19.65
CA ASP A 182 17.29 3.41 -19.54
C ASP A 182 18.65 3.85 -20.08
N LYS A 183 18.66 4.76 -21.06
CA LYS A 183 19.90 5.39 -21.58
C LYS A 183 20.64 6.23 -20.53
N TYR A 184 20.00 6.57 -19.42
CA TYR A 184 20.57 7.34 -18.31
C TYR A 184 20.94 6.44 -17.12
N ALA A 185 20.95 5.12 -17.27
CA ALA A 185 21.36 4.20 -16.22
C ALA A 185 22.70 4.61 -15.62
N GLY A 186 22.83 4.60 -14.30
CA GLY A 186 24.00 5.06 -13.55
C GLY A 186 24.11 6.59 -13.37
N THR A 187 23.25 7.37 -14.04
CA THR A 187 23.28 8.83 -13.87
C THR A 187 22.91 9.22 -12.45
N LYS A 188 23.70 10.12 -11.88
CA LYS A 188 23.44 10.71 -10.56
C LYS A 188 22.36 11.78 -10.66
N ILE A 189 21.37 11.69 -9.80
CA ILE A 189 20.33 12.70 -9.65
C ILE A 189 20.29 13.26 -8.23
N ILE A 190 19.78 14.46 -8.09
CA ILE A 190 19.48 15.09 -6.80
C ILE A 190 17.97 15.32 -6.76
N THR A 191 17.36 14.95 -5.67
CA THR A 191 15.92 15.10 -5.45
C THR A 191 15.65 16.19 -4.42
N PHE A 192 14.49 16.83 -4.51
CA PHE A 192 14.06 17.77 -3.47
C PHE A 192 13.59 17.06 -2.21
N HIS A 193 12.89 15.94 -2.36
CA HIS A 193 12.34 15.15 -1.26
C HIS A 193 12.84 13.69 -1.34
N GLU A 194 12.94 13.03 -0.19
CA GLU A 194 13.42 11.64 -0.08
C GLU A 194 12.33 10.60 -0.42
N ALA A 195 11.67 10.79 -1.56
CA ALA A 195 10.55 9.97 -2.00
C ALA A 195 10.89 9.03 -3.17
N PHE A 196 12.12 9.01 -3.66
CA PHE A 196 12.45 8.42 -4.96
C PHE A 196 13.29 7.12 -4.95
N PRO A 197 13.50 6.40 -3.83
CA PRO A 197 14.40 5.24 -3.85
C PRO A 197 13.89 4.11 -4.76
N TYR A 198 12.58 3.91 -4.84
CA TYR A 198 11.98 2.89 -5.72
C TYR A 198 12.08 3.28 -7.19
N PHE A 199 11.84 4.55 -7.50
CA PHE A 199 12.00 5.08 -8.86
C PHE A 199 13.45 4.96 -9.33
N THR A 200 14.41 5.40 -8.52
CA THR A 200 15.83 5.32 -8.88
C THR A 200 16.29 3.89 -9.05
N LYS A 201 15.80 2.97 -8.22
CA LYS A 201 16.08 1.54 -8.36
C LYS A 201 15.49 0.98 -9.65
N GLU A 202 14.23 1.28 -9.98
CA GLU A 202 13.56 0.75 -11.17
C GLU A 202 14.28 1.19 -12.47
N PHE A 203 14.72 2.45 -12.53
CA PHE A 203 15.39 3.00 -13.73
C PHE A 203 16.91 3.01 -13.64
N ALA A 204 17.50 2.26 -12.70
CA ALA A 204 18.94 2.17 -12.49
C ALA A 204 19.65 3.54 -12.36
N LEU A 205 18.97 4.54 -11.80
CA LEU A 205 19.52 5.84 -11.47
C LEU A 205 20.21 5.80 -10.10
N THR A 206 21.08 6.76 -9.82
CA THR A 206 21.75 6.90 -8.51
C THR A 206 21.30 8.19 -7.84
N GLN A 207 20.63 8.10 -6.69
CA GLN A 207 20.32 9.26 -5.88
C GLN A 207 21.60 9.73 -5.17
N ALA A 208 22.17 10.84 -5.61
CA ALA A 208 23.43 11.36 -5.08
C ALA A 208 23.21 12.26 -3.85
N GLY A 209 22.01 12.80 -3.69
CA GLY A 209 21.63 13.63 -2.56
C GLY A 209 20.16 14.02 -2.61
N THR A 210 19.67 14.45 -1.44
CA THR A 210 18.31 15.01 -1.26
C THR A 210 18.43 16.38 -0.61
N ILE A 211 17.69 17.38 -1.11
CA ILE A 211 17.74 18.74 -0.59
C ILE A 211 16.98 18.84 0.73
N GLU A 212 15.73 18.36 0.75
CA GLU A 212 14.88 18.31 1.93
C GLU A 212 14.65 16.84 2.30
N ARG A 213 15.25 16.39 3.39
CA ARG A 213 15.05 15.00 3.85
C ARG A 213 13.66 14.83 4.40
N GLU A 214 13.20 15.81 5.15
CA GLU A 214 11.83 15.87 5.65
C GLU A 214 11.12 17.10 5.09
N PRO A 215 9.87 16.97 4.63
CA PRO A 215 9.10 18.06 4.07
C PRO A 215 8.98 19.23 5.06
N GLY A 216 9.12 20.46 4.53
CA GLY A 216 9.00 21.68 5.34
C GLY A 216 10.24 22.01 6.18
N THR A 217 11.30 21.20 6.12
CA THR A 217 12.58 21.52 6.77
C THR A 217 13.51 22.21 5.78
N GLU A 218 13.96 23.42 6.12
CA GLU A 218 15.01 24.07 5.32
C GLU A 218 16.34 23.33 5.53
N PRO A 219 17.08 23.04 4.44
CA PRO A 219 18.38 22.42 4.55
C PRO A 219 19.36 23.34 5.27
N THR A 220 20.21 22.77 6.11
CA THR A 220 21.27 23.51 6.78
C THR A 220 22.30 24.04 5.78
N ALA A 221 23.05 25.08 6.13
CA ALA A 221 24.13 25.60 5.30
C ALA A 221 25.19 24.53 4.93
N LYS A 222 25.40 23.55 5.81
CA LYS A 222 26.30 22.42 5.58
C LYS A 222 25.74 21.49 4.51
N GLU A 223 24.47 21.09 4.60
CA GLU A 223 23.80 20.23 3.62
C GLU A 223 23.76 20.88 2.23
N LEU A 224 23.46 22.20 2.17
CA LEU A 224 23.51 22.95 0.91
C LEU A 224 24.94 22.97 0.31
N ALA A 225 25.97 23.14 1.14
CA ALA A 225 27.35 23.12 0.67
C ALA A 225 27.76 21.73 0.12
N GLU A 226 27.32 20.67 0.76
CA GLU A 226 27.52 19.28 0.29
C GLU A 226 26.83 19.04 -1.06
N ILE A 227 25.57 19.46 -1.21
CA ILE A 227 24.80 19.34 -2.47
C ILE A 227 25.47 20.15 -3.59
N ILE A 228 25.88 21.39 -3.31
CA ILE A 228 26.60 22.22 -4.27
C ILE A 228 27.92 21.56 -4.71
N SER A 229 28.64 20.92 -3.78
CA SER A 229 29.84 20.16 -4.09
C SER A 229 29.56 18.97 -5.02
N LEU A 230 28.50 18.21 -4.75
CA LEU A 230 28.06 17.08 -5.59
C LEU A 230 27.71 17.53 -7.02
N ILE A 231 26.96 18.65 -7.15
CA ILE A 231 26.63 19.21 -8.47
C ILE A 231 27.87 19.62 -9.25
N LYS A 232 28.84 20.31 -8.60
CA LYS A 232 30.09 20.71 -9.25
C LYS A 232 30.94 19.52 -9.70
N GLN A 233 30.99 18.45 -8.89
CA GLN A 233 31.71 17.23 -9.27
C GLN A 233 31.06 16.54 -10.47
N ALA A 234 29.72 16.47 -10.48
CA ALA A 234 28.99 15.87 -11.60
C ALA A 234 29.10 16.67 -12.91
N ALA A 235 29.24 18.00 -12.83
CA ALA A 235 29.43 18.87 -14.00
C ALA A 235 30.86 18.84 -14.57
N SER A 236 31.81 18.27 -13.81
CA SER A 236 33.21 18.20 -14.19
C SER A 236 33.64 16.84 -14.73
N SER A 237 32.76 15.86 -14.76
CA SER A 237 32.92 14.48 -15.26
C SER A 237 32.20 14.30 -16.57
#